data_9bfcb4c6c4c781b81348b65ae24393cd
#
_entry.id   9bfcb4c6c4c781b81348b65ae24393cd
#
_cell.length_a   1.000
_cell.length_b   1.000
_cell.length_c   1.000
_cell.angle_alpha   90.00
_cell.angle_beta   90.00
_cell.angle_gamma   90.00
#
_symmetry.space_group_name_H-M   'P 1'
#
loop_
_entity.id
_entity.type
_entity.pdbx_description
1 polymer ?
#
loop_
_entity_poly.entity_id
_entity_poly.type
_entity_poly.pdbx_seq_one_letter_code
_entity_poly.pdbx_strand_id
1 'polypeptide(L)'
;QKESTLHLVLRLRGGHCQVPCGIFDDPMICAQVRQDAATVRKAMAQAGELHAEAGTSLLAMNQVTRWIATKEEHCKNIIQTVSEYMLCQRVKRAEIKTEEEYLEVLKLHHAAMQAAMKCKQTCDLAQADDLDHCLDHLCKVYTK
;
A
#
# COMPACT_ATOMS: atom_id res chain seq x y z
N GLN A 1 16.78 55.95 -3.86
CA GLN A 1 16.84 54.47 -3.90
C GLN A 1 15.46 53.93 -3.72
N LYS A 2 14.94 53.23 -4.78
CA LYS A 2 13.68 52.51 -4.67
C LYS A 2 13.97 51.20 -3.94
N GLU A 3 13.44 51.06 -2.74
CA GLU A 3 13.42 49.79 -2.04
C GLU A 3 12.47 48.83 -2.76
N SER A 4 13.02 47.81 -3.42
CA SER A 4 12.23 46.74 -4.00
C SER A 4 11.82 45.77 -2.91
N THR A 5 10.59 45.89 -2.44
CA THR A 5 10.03 44.91 -1.51
C THR A 5 9.71 43.62 -2.28
N LEU A 6 10.53 42.60 -2.07
CA LEU A 6 10.28 41.27 -2.62
C LEU A 6 9.17 40.62 -1.80
N HIS A 7 7.94 40.65 -2.31
CA HIS A 7 6.85 39.89 -1.73
C HIS A 7 7.02 38.41 -2.08
N LEU A 8 7.72 37.68 -1.24
CA LEU A 8 7.73 36.23 -1.29
C LEU A 8 6.38 35.72 -0.78
N VAL A 9 5.42 35.57 -1.68
CA VAL A 9 4.19 34.87 -1.35
C VAL A 9 4.50 33.38 -1.30
N LEU A 10 5.00 32.93 -0.16
CA LEU A 10 4.94 31.52 0.21
C LEU A 10 3.46 31.17 0.30
N ARG A 11 2.90 30.62 -0.76
CA ARG A 11 1.69 29.82 -0.67
C ARG A 11 2.07 28.58 0.13
N LEU A 12 2.14 28.73 1.43
CA LEU A 12 1.94 27.64 2.35
C LEU A 12 0.53 27.12 2.05
N ARG A 13 0.42 26.21 1.12
CA ARG A 13 -0.73 25.33 1.09
C ARG A 13 -0.65 24.63 2.42
N GLY A 14 -1.33 25.19 3.41
CA GLY A 14 -1.49 24.62 4.72
C GLY A 14 -2.24 23.32 4.59
N GLY A 15 -1.57 22.34 4.08
CA GLY A 15 -2.09 21.05 3.93
C GLY A 15 -1.26 20.14 4.81
N HIS A 16 -1.86 19.60 5.80
CA HIS A 16 -1.31 18.49 6.55
C HIS A 16 -1.50 17.22 5.75
N CYS A 17 -0.93 17.18 4.55
CA CYS A 17 -0.93 15.95 3.80
C CYS A 17 0.26 15.09 4.24
N GLN A 18 0.08 13.79 4.19
CA GLN A 18 1.18 12.85 4.33
C GLN A 18 2.21 13.08 3.21
N VAL A 19 3.47 13.09 3.57
CA VAL A 19 4.56 13.09 2.59
C VAL A 19 4.68 11.65 2.03
N PRO A 20 4.75 11.48 0.70
CA PRO A 20 5.04 12.47 -0.36
C PRO A 20 3.79 13.10 -0.93
N CYS A 21 3.04 13.88 -0.72
CA CYS A 21 1.79 14.47 -1.21
C CYS A 21 1.77 14.87 -2.70
N GLY A 22 2.29 14.06 -3.58
CA GLY A 22 2.43 14.34 -5.00
C GLY A 22 3.55 15.35 -5.32
N ILE A 23 4.27 15.86 -4.30
CA ILE A 23 5.46 16.68 -4.46
C ILE A 23 6.67 15.78 -4.77
N PHE A 24 6.72 14.64 -4.10
CA PHE A 24 7.74 13.63 -4.32
C PHE A 24 7.25 12.68 -5.42
N ASP A 25 7.32 11.44 -5.25
CA ASP A 25 7.20 10.51 -6.35
C ASP A 25 6.13 9.43 -6.02
N ASP A 26 4.94 9.52 -6.63
CA ASP A 26 3.94 8.46 -6.53
C ASP A 26 4.49 7.09 -6.97
N PRO A 27 5.38 6.95 -7.98
CA PRO A 27 6.08 5.71 -8.27
C PRO A 27 6.86 5.12 -7.09
N MET A 28 7.42 5.95 -6.21
CA MET A 28 8.08 5.46 -4.99
C MET A 28 7.10 4.76 -4.05
N ILE A 29 5.90 5.33 -3.88
CA ILE A 29 4.84 4.70 -3.08
C ILE A 29 4.35 3.40 -3.72
N CYS A 30 4.20 3.38 -5.04
CA CYS A 30 3.87 2.16 -5.77
C CYS A 30 4.96 1.07 -5.62
N ALA A 31 6.22 1.45 -5.66
CA ALA A 31 7.34 0.53 -5.38
C ALA A 31 7.29 0.00 -3.94
N GLN A 32 6.97 0.86 -2.97
CA GLN A 32 6.85 0.49 -1.56
C GLN A 32 5.74 -0.55 -1.33
N VAL A 33 4.52 -0.32 -1.84
CA VAL A 33 3.43 -1.29 -1.65
C VAL A 33 3.69 -2.62 -2.37
N ARG A 34 4.39 -2.60 -3.51
CA ARG A 34 4.83 -3.83 -4.18
C ARG A 34 5.90 -4.58 -3.39
N GLN A 35 6.82 -3.87 -2.77
CA GLN A 35 7.81 -4.49 -1.87
C GLN A 35 7.15 -5.10 -0.64
N ASP A 36 6.15 -4.42 -0.07
CA ASP A 36 5.34 -4.96 1.02
C ASP A 36 4.62 -6.24 0.57
N ALA A 37 4.01 -6.28 -0.61
CA ALA A 37 3.35 -7.46 -1.15
C ALA A 37 4.32 -8.62 -1.39
N ALA A 38 5.50 -8.36 -1.93
CA ALA A 38 6.56 -9.36 -2.10
C ALA A 38 6.99 -9.94 -0.73
N THR A 39 7.06 -9.10 0.30
CA THR A 39 7.36 -9.54 1.68
C THR A 39 6.24 -10.39 2.26
N VAL A 40 4.97 -10.00 2.03
CA VAL A 40 3.79 -10.81 2.41
C VAL A 40 3.86 -12.19 1.77
N ARG A 41 4.06 -12.27 0.45
CA ARG A 41 4.21 -13.54 -0.29
C ARG A 41 5.32 -14.40 0.31
N LYS A 42 6.50 -13.85 0.52
CA LYS A 42 7.62 -14.57 1.13
C LYS A 42 7.29 -15.08 2.53
N ALA A 43 6.63 -14.27 3.34
CA ALA A 43 6.25 -14.65 4.70
C ALA A 43 5.22 -15.79 4.69
N MET A 44 4.25 -15.78 3.77
CA MET A 44 3.27 -16.85 3.61
C MET A 44 3.93 -18.17 3.18
N ALA A 45 4.86 -18.13 2.21
CA ALA A 45 5.61 -19.30 1.77
C ALA A 45 6.44 -19.89 2.90
N GLN A 46 7.19 -19.06 3.62
CA GLN A 46 8.06 -19.50 4.73
C GLN A 46 7.24 -20.06 5.91
N ALA A 47 6.10 -19.47 6.22
CA ALA A 47 5.21 -20.01 7.24
C ALA A 47 4.67 -21.39 6.84
N GLY A 48 4.33 -21.58 5.57
CA GLY A 48 3.87 -22.86 5.03
C GLY A 48 4.96 -23.94 5.05
N GLU A 49 6.19 -23.62 4.66
CA GLU A 49 7.33 -24.54 4.68
C GLU A 49 7.66 -25.02 6.10
N LEU A 50 7.61 -24.11 7.08
CA LEU A 50 7.95 -24.40 8.47
C LEU A 50 6.80 -25.03 9.27
N HIS A 51 5.58 -25.02 8.73
CA HIS A 51 4.39 -25.48 9.44
C HIS A 51 4.50 -26.93 9.94
N ALA A 52 5.03 -27.83 9.11
CA ALA A 52 5.15 -29.24 9.43
C ALA A 52 6.04 -29.50 10.69
N GLU A 53 7.03 -28.64 10.93
CA GLU A 53 7.98 -28.76 12.04
C GLU A 53 7.54 -27.97 13.28
N ALA A 54 6.60 -27.01 13.14
CA ALA A 54 6.23 -26.08 14.20
C ALA A 54 5.61 -26.76 15.43
N GLY A 55 4.97 -27.94 15.25
CA GLY A 55 4.39 -28.73 16.34
C GLY A 55 5.41 -29.48 17.20
N THR A 56 6.63 -29.67 16.69
CA THR A 56 7.65 -30.50 17.35
C THR A 56 8.93 -29.75 17.70
N SER A 57 9.17 -28.59 17.09
CA SER A 57 10.35 -27.75 17.25
C SER A 57 10.01 -26.36 17.73
N LEU A 58 10.51 -25.99 18.91
CA LEU A 58 10.37 -24.63 19.44
C LEU A 58 10.99 -23.58 18.51
N LEU A 59 12.08 -23.92 17.84
CA LEU A 59 12.71 -23.03 16.85
C LEU A 59 11.78 -22.80 15.66
N ALA A 60 11.23 -23.88 15.07
CA ALA A 60 10.30 -23.77 13.94
C ALA A 60 9.04 -22.96 14.34
N MET A 61 8.47 -23.23 15.51
CA MET A 61 7.35 -22.45 16.04
C MET A 61 7.68 -20.95 16.16
N ASN A 62 8.85 -20.63 16.70
CA ASN A 62 9.32 -19.24 16.80
C ASN A 62 9.45 -18.59 15.42
N GLN A 63 10.02 -19.27 14.44
CA GLN A 63 10.18 -18.76 13.07
C GLN A 63 8.82 -18.57 12.38
N VAL A 64 7.90 -19.53 12.47
CA VAL A 64 6.53 -19.39 11.93
C VAL A 64 5.83 -18.18 12.52
N THR A 65 5.90 -18.00 13.85
CA THR A 65 5.29 -16.87 14.54
C THR A 65 5.83 -15.53 14.02
N ARG A 66 7.15 -15.44 13.80
CA ARG A 66 7.79 -14.24 13.26
C ARG A 66 7.37 -13.96 11.81
N TRP A 67 7.29 -14.99 10.97
CA TRP A 67 6.83 -14.81 9.59
C TRP A 67 5.36 -14.39 9.52
N ILE A 68 4.50 -14.95 10.38
CA ILE A 68 3.12 -14.51 10.48
C ILE A 68 3.03 -13.06 10.93
N ALA A 69 3.80 -12.64 11.94
CA ALA A 69 3.83 -11.24 12.38
C ALA A 69 4.30 -10.30 11.25
N THR A 70 5.33 -10.69 10.49
CA THR A 70 5.81 -9.94 9.33
C THR A 70 4.70 -9.81 8.26
N LYS A 71 4.00 -10.89 7.94
CA LYS A 71 2.87 -10.89 7.03
C LYS A 71 1.79 -9.89 7.47
N GLU A 72 1.40 -9.94 8.75
CA GLU A 72 0.39 -9.05 9.32
C GLU A 72 0.78 -7.58 9.23
N GLU A 73 2.03 -7.26 9.55
CA GLU A 73 2.55 -5.89 9.51
C GLU A 73 2.58 -5.34 8.08
N HIS A 74 3.13 -6.08 7.12
CA HIS A 74 3.23 -5.62 5.74
C HIS A 74 1.85 -5.50 5.06
N CYS A 75 0.91 -6.40 5.34
CA CYS A 75 -0.47 -6.22 4.90
C CYS A 75 -1.12 -4.96 5.50
N LYS A 76 -0.86 -4.68 6.78
CA LYS A 76 -1.32 -3.44 7.44
C LYS A 76 -0.74 -2.21 6.74
N ASN A 77 0.56 -2.22 6.43
CA ASN A 77 1.23 -1.11 5.74
C ASN A 77 0.59 -0.85 4.37
N ILE A 78 0.29 -1.89 3.59
CA ILE A 78 -0.42 -1.76 2.31
C ILE A 78 -1.79 -1.11 2.52
N ILE A 79 -2.61 -1.63 3.44
CA ILE A 79 -3.95 -1.09 3.70
C ILE A 79 -3.86 0.37 4.12
N GLN A 80 -2.94 0.72 5.01
CA GLN A 80 -2.76 2.07 5.50
C GLN A 80 -2.30 3.02 4.37
N THR A 81 -1.32 2.63 3.59
CA THR A 81 -0.83 3.42 2.45
C THR A 81 -1.92 3.65 1.41
N VAL A 82 -2.66 2.59 1.05
CA VAL A 82 -3.74 2.69 0.07
C VAL A 82 -4.90 3.55 0.59
N SER A 83 -5.30 3.40 1.86
CA SER A 83 -6.42 4.16 2.42
C SER A 83 -6.07 5.62 2.69
N GLU A 84 -4.97 5.88 3.38
CA GLU A 84 -4.65 7.22 3.88
C GLU A 84 -3.96 8.08 2.82
N TYR A 85 -2.95 7.52 2.14
CA TYR A 85 -2.22 8.28 1.13
C TYR A 85 -2.94 8.23 -0.23
N MET A 86 -3.17 7.04 -0.79
CA MET A 86 -3.67 6.93 -2.15
C MET A 86 -5.14 7.37 -2.24
N LEU A 87 -6.04 6.76 -1.49
CA LEU A 87 -7.47 7.03 -1.59
C LEU A 87 -7.84 8.37 -0.97
N CYS A 88 -7.49 8.60 0.29
CA CYS A 88 -7.95 9.79 1.01
C CYS A 88 -7.30 11.07 0.49
N GLN A 89 -6.00 11.04 0.19
CA GLN A 89 -5.25 12.25 -0.16
C GLN A 89 -5.12 12.46 -1.67
N ARG A 90 -4.87 11.39 -2.45
CA ARG A 90 -4.55 11.53 -3.87
C ARG A 90 -5.78 11.46 -4.78
N VAL A 91 -6.85 10.78 -4.39
CA VAL A 91 -8.09 10.73 -5.17
C VAL A 91 -8.93 11.97 -4.88
N LYS A 92 -9.05 12.84 -5.87
CA LYS A 92 -9.83 14.08 -5.75
C LYS A 92 -10.97 14.07 -6.75
N ARG A 93 -12.21 13.98 -6.24
CA ARG A 93 -13.41 13.96 -7.08
C ARG A 93 -13.46 15.08 -8.10
N ALA A 94 -13.01 16.29 -7.71
CA ALA A 94 -13.04 17.48 -8.58
C ALA A 94 -12.07 17.39 -9.79
N GLU A 95 -11.09 16.49 -9.76
CA GLU A 95 -10.11 16.30 -10.84
C GLU A 95 -10.52 15.17 -11.80
N ILE A 96 -11.57 14.41 -11.47
CA ILE A 96 -12.07 13.27 -12.27
C ILE A 96 -13.30 13.71 -13.05
N LYS A 97 -13.31 13.45 -14.36
CA LYS A 97 -14.31 14.03 -15.28
C LYS A 97 -15.67 13.35 -15.20
N THR A 98 -15.72 12.04 -15.07
CA THR A 98 -16.97 11.29 -15.06
C THR A 98 -17.18 10.52 -13.76
N GLU A 99 -18.43 10.15 -13.50
CA GLU A 99 -18.78 9.31 -12.35
C GLU A 99 -18.25 7.90 -12.51
N GLU A 100 -18.27 7.38 -13.73
CA GLU A 100 -17.75 6.04 -14.06
C GLU A 100 -16.24 5.94 -13.77
N GLU A 101 -15.47 6.95 -14.18
CA GLU A 101 -14.03 7.02 -13.87
C GLU A 101 -13.79 7.09 -12.36
N TYR A 102 -14.60 7.85 -11.64
CA TYR A 102 -14.46 7.95 -10.18
C TYR A 102 -14.78 6.65 -9.49
N LEU A 103 -15.86 5.97 -9.89
CA LEU A 103 -16.22 4.66 -9.36
C LEU A 103 -15.15 3.61 -9.65
N GLU A 104 -14.56 3.64 -10.83
CA GLU A 104 -13.49 2.70 -11.19
C GLU A 104 -12.25 2.91 -10.29
N VAL A 105 -11.85 4.16 -10.07
CA VAL A 105 -10.75 4.47 -9.13
C VAL A 105 -11.06 3.97 -7.73
N LEU A 106 -12.27 4.19 -7.21
CA LEU A 106 -12.67 3.70 -5.89
C LEU A 106 -12.62 2.17 -5.80
N LYS A 107 -13.09 1.46 -6.84
CA LYS A 107 -13.07 -0.01 -6.90
C LYS A 107 -11.64 -0.56 -6.85
N LEU A 108 -10.69 0.05 -7.59
CA LEU A 108 -9.29 -0.38 -7.57
C LEU A 108 -8.67 -0.27 -6.18
N HIS A 109 -8.90 0.85 -5.48
CA HIS A 109 -8.40 1.03 -4.12
C HIS A 109 -9.04 0.04 -3.14
N HIS A 110 -10.36 -0.13 -3.21
CA HIS A 110 -11.08 -1.07 -2.35
C HIS A 110 -10.62 -2.52 -2.59
N ALA A 111 -10.46 -2.92 -3.85
CA ALA A 111 -9.97 -4.26 -4.20
C ALA A 111 -8.58 -4.53 -3.62
N ALA A 112 -7.64 -3.59 -3.73
CA ALA A 112 -6.30 -3.74 -3.18
C ALA A 112 -6.32 -3.87 -1.65
N MET A 113 -7.13 -3.06 -0.95
CA MET A 113 -7.28 -3.16 0.51
C MET A 113 -7.90 -4.50 0.93
N GLN A 114 -8.93 -4.98 0.20
CA GLN A 114 -9.55 -6.27 0.49
C GLN A 114 -8.60 -7.44 0.22
N ALA A 115 -7.82 -7.40 -0.86
CA ALA A 115 -6.82 -8.43 -1.16
C ALA A 115 -5.75 -8.50 -0.06
N ALA A 116 -5.25 -7.34 0.41
CA ALA A 116 -4.33 -7.29 1.53
C ALA A 116 -4.96 -7.83 2.84
N MET A 117 -6.25 -7.55 3.09
CA MET A 117 -6.98 -8.12 4.23
C MET A 117 -7.11 -9.63 4.13
N LYS A 118 -7.38 -10.19 2.95
CA LYS A 118 -7.41 -11.65 2.74
C LYS A 118 -6.06 -12.29 3.02
N CYS A 119 -4.96 -11.68 2.58
CA CYS A 119 -3.61 -12.16 2.91
C CYS A 119 -3.34 -12.19 4.41
N LYS A 120 -3.93 -11.29 5.21
CA LYS A 120 -3.85 -11.38 6.67
C LYS A 120 -4.49 -12.65 7.21
N GLN A 121 -5.60 -13.06 6.64
CA GLN A 121 -6.46 -14.14 7.14
C GLN A 121 -5.99 -15.55 6.76
N THR A 122 -5.01 -15.68 5.87
CA THR A 122 -4.56 -16.98 5.36
C THR A 122 -3.07 -17.00 5.03
N CYS A 123 -2.54 -18.19 4.77
CA CYS A 123 -1.22 -18.41 4.15
C CYS A 123 -1.36 -19.04 2.74
N ASP A 124 -2.54 -18.99 2.12
CA ASP A 124 -2.75 -19.44 0.75
C ASP A 124 -2.13 -18.46 -0.24
N LEU A 125 -1.14 -18.93 -1.01
CA LEU A 125 -0.39 -18.11 -1.96
C LEU A 125 -1.27 -17.56 -3.10
N ALA A 126 -2.41 -18.16 -3.40
CA ALA A 126 -3.36 -17.61 -4.36
C ALA A 126 -3.88 -16.22 -3.95
N GLN A 127 -3.98 -15.94 -2.63
CA GLN A 127 -4.36 -14.60 -2.14
C GLN A 127 -3.23 -13.59 -2.34
N ALA A 128 -1.97 -14.03 -2.34
CA ALA A 128 -0.85 -13.16 -2.68
C ALA A 128 -0.80 -12.86 -4.19
N ASP A 129 -1.21 -13.80 -5.05
CA ASP A 129 -1.37 -13.56 -6.50
C ASP A 129 -2.46 -12.52 -6.76
N ASP A 130 -3.59 -12.63 -6.08
CA ASP A 130 -4.69 -11.65 -6.15
C ASP A 130 -4.24 -10.26 -5.68
N LEU A 131 -3.44 -10.19 -4.61
CA LEU A 131 -2.90 -8.93 -4.10
C LEU A 131 -1.97 -8.26 -5.12
N ASP A 132 -1.01 -9.02 -5.69
CA ASP A 132 -0.10 -8.50 -6.71
C ASP A 132 -0.87 -7.97 -7.91
N HIS A 133 -1.89 -8.71 -8.39
CA HIS A 133 -2.75 -8.29 -9.48
C HIS A 133 -3.49 -6.97 -9.17
N CYS A 134 -4.12 -6.87 -7.99
CA CYS A 134 -4.80 -5.66 -7.57
C CYS A 134 -3.86 -4.44 -7.48
N LEU A 135 -2.66 -4.63 -6.94
CA LEU A 135 -1.65 -3.57 -6.83
C LEU A 135 -1.12 -3.14 -8.20
N ASP A 136 -0.95 -4.07 -9.14
CA ASP A 136 -0.54 -3.74 -10.51
C ASP A 136 -1.57 -2.86 -11.22
N HIS A 137 -2.85 -3.14 -11.05
CA HIS A 137 -3.91 -2.29 -11.59
C HIS A 137 -3.99 -0.93 -10.89
N LEU A 138 -3.92 -0.93 -9.56
CA LEU A 138 -3.95 0.30 -8.78
C LEU A 138 -2.77 1.23 -9.13
N CYS A 139 -1.55 0.69 -9.19
CA CYS A 139 -0.35 1.50 -9.44
C CYS A 139 -0.35 2.16 -10.82
N LYS A 140 -1.03 1.60 -11.83
CA LYS A 140 -1.18 2.25 -13.15
C LYS A 140 -1.89 3.60 -13.09
N VAL A 141 -2.69 3.83 -12.06
CA VAL A 141 -3.34 5.14 -11.84
C VAL A 141 -2.31 6.22 -11.48
N TYR A 142 -1.21 5.82 -10.85
CA TYR A 142 -0.20 6.71 -10.26
C TYR A 142 1.11 6.80 -11.05
N THR A 143 1.34 5.88 -11.99
CA THR A 143 2.61 5.75 -12.73
C THR A 143 2.46 6.02 -14.23
N LYS A 144 1.57 6.94 -14.58
CA LYS A 144 1.37 7.38 -15.98
C LYS A 144 2.52 8.23 -16.46
#